data_ef5857f321c2925e2ef1969094bff722
#
_entry.id   ef5857f321c2925e2ef1969094bff722
#
_cell.length_a   1.000
_cell.length_b   1.000
_cell.length_c   1.000
_cell.angle_alpha   90.00
_cell.angle_beta   90.00
_cell.angle_gamma   90.00
#
_symmetry.space_group_name_H-M   'P 1'
#
loop_
_entity.id
_entity.type
_entity.pdbx_description
1 polymer ?
#
loop_
_entity_poly.entity_id
_entity_poly.type
_entity_poly.pdbx_seq_one_letter_code
_entity_poly.pdbx_strand_id
1 'polypeptide(L)'
;VNDRDEYPAELVVMGIGHSARDTYYMLHDQGVTLEKKPFAVGVRIEHSQDVIDRAQYGCPAADLGLEPADYALVYHSPEGRSCYSFCMCPGGVVVGATSEEGRVVTNGMSLYRRDSGIANSAVVVNVTADDMGGDSPLAGIEFQRRYEELAYKAGGSCYYAPTQTVGSFLKRPGAPQEGPVHSYRPGVTWTDLHDVLPGFVTTTLEQALPYFGRRIHGFDDDAVVMTGVETRTSAPVR
;
A
#
# COMPACT_ATOMS: atom_id res chain seq x y z
N VAL A 1 23.66 -0.20 24.15
CA VAL A 1 23.51 -0.40 22.68
C VAL A 1 24.17 -1.74 22.33
N ASN A 2 23.46 -2.56 21.54
CA ASN A 2 23.93 -3.89 21.10
C ASN A 2 24.37 -4.83 22.25
N ASP A 3 23.79 -4.69 23.45
CA ASP A 3 24.12 -5.45 24.67
C ASP A 3 25.61 -5.39 25.06
N ARG A 4 26.35 -4.40 24.59
CA ARG A 4 27.80 -4.25 24.81
C ARG A 4 28.23 -2.87 25.26
N ASP A 5 27.58 -1.83 24.74
CA ASP A 5 28.03 -0.45 24.92
C ASP A 5 27.00 0.35 25.72
N GLU A 6 27.46 1.12 26.69
CA GLU A 6 26.65 2.07 27.45
C GLU A 6 27.08 3.49 27.12
N TYR A 7 26.11 4.31 26.76
CA TYR A 7 26.29 5.73 26.49
C TYR A 7 25.45 6.54 27.48
N PRO A 8 26.05 7.26 28.41
CA PRO A 8 25.31 8.14 29.30
C PRO A 8 24.62 9.24 28.45
N ALA A 9 23.32 9.41 28.61
CA ALA A 9 22.54 10.42 27.90
C ALA A 9 21.43 10.97 28.79
N GLU A 10 21.26 12.29 28.75
CA GLU A 10 20.16 12.98 29.44
C GLU A 10 18.86 12.91 28.62
N LEU A 11 18.96 12.80 27.31
CA LEU A 11 17.86 12.72 26.38
C LEU A 11 18.18 11.72 25.25
N VAL A 12 17.20 10.88 24.93
CA VAL A 12 17.26 9.96 23.80
C VAL A 12 16.17 10.26 22.80
N VAL A 13 16.53 10.49 21.54
CA VAL A 13 15.59 10.65 20.42
C VAL A 13 15.59 9.37 19.58
N MET A 14 14.40 8.75 19.46
CA MET A 14 14.24 7.51 18.72
C MET A 14 13.55 7.75 17.38
N GLY A 15 14.27 7.53 16.28
CA GLY A 15 13.76 7.64 14.89
C GLY A 15 13.82 6.30 14.16
N ILE A 16 13.24 5.23 14.74
CA ILE A 16 13.42 3.83 14.32
C ILE A 16 12.60 3.41 13.10
N GLY A 17 11.64 4.24 12.67
CA GLY A 17 10.76 3.93 11.53
C GLY A 17 9.69 2.88 11.84
N HIS A 18 8.84 2.61 10.85
CA HIS A 18 7.66 1.74 11.02
C HIS A 18 7.97 0.24 11.03
N SER A 19 9.17 -0.19 10.64
CA SER A 19 9.52 -1.61 10.47
C SER A 19 10.36 -2.19 11.60
N ALA A 20 10.82 -1.36 12.56
CA ALA A 20 11.57 -1.81 13.73
C ALA A 20 10.64 -2.38 14.82
N ARG A 21 9.88 -3.41 14.47
CA ARG A 21 8.84 -4.00 15.32
C ARG A 21 9.41 -4.62 16.58
N ASP A 22 10.56 -5.29 16.49
CA ASP A 22 11.33 -5.83 17.60
C ASP A 22 11.66 -4.74 18.64
N THR A 23 12.05 -3.56 18.19
CA THR A 23 12.35 -2.43 19.07
C THR A 23 11.08 -1.93 19.79
N TYR A 24 9.91 -1.89 19.11
CA TYR A 24 8.65 -1.56 19.79
C TYR A 24 8.28 -2.56 20.88
N TYR A 25 8.47 -3.86 20.65
CA TYR A 25 8.29 -4.88 21.68
C TYR A 25 9.26 -4.68 22.85
N MET A 26 10.54 -4.48 22.57
CA MET A 26 11.56 -4.23 23.59
C MET A 26 11.22 -3.01 24.46
N LEU A 27 10.77 -1.91 23.85
CA LEU A 27 10.36 -0.71 24.58
C LEU A 27 9.14 -0.96 25.47
N HIS A 28 8.14 -1.67 24.95
CA HIS A 28 6.96 -2.07 25.70
C HIS A 28 7.33 -2.93 26.92
N ASP A 29 8.19 -3.92 26.73
CA ASP A 29 8.63 -4.84 27.78
C ASP A 29 9.47 -4.13 28.87
N GLN A 30 10.14 -3.05 28.52
CA GLN A 30 10.84 -2.16 29.45
C GLN A 30 9.93 -1.14 30.15
N GLY A 31 8.61 -1.18 29.90
CA GLY A 31 7.65 -0.31 30.56
C GLY A 31 7.53 1.09 29.95
N VAL A 32 8.05 1.32 28.73
CA VAL A 32 7.82 2.57 28.02
C VAL A 32 6.34 2.65 27.62
N THR A 33 5.71 3.77 27.93
CA THR A 33 4.30 4.01 27.56
C THR A 33 4.19 4.13 26.03
N LEU A 34 3.39 3.26 25.45
CA LEU A 34 3.09 3.24 24.02
C LEU A 34 1.58 3.35 23.79
N GLU A 35 1.18 3.90 22.66
CA GLU A 35 -0.22 4.05 22.27
C GLU A 35 -0.44 3.51 20.85
N LYS A 36 -1.66 2.97 20.60
CA LYS A 36 -2.10 2.65 19.24
C LYS A 36 -2.15 3.91 18.38
N LYS A 37 -1.59 3.84 17.20
CA LYS A 37 -1.64 4.94 16.23
C LYS A 37 -2.37 4.48 14.97
N PRO A 38 -3.40 5.22 14.48
CA PRO A 38 -4.03 4.95 13.20
C PRO A 38 -3.03 4.93 12.05
N PHE A 39 -3.29 4.08 11.05
CA PHE A 39 -2.55 3.96 9.80
C PHE A 39 -3.51 3.66 8.66
N ALA A 40 -3.03 3.22 7.49
CA ALA A 40 -3.89 2.82 6.39
C ALA A 40 -3.38 1.54 5.73
N VAL A 41 -4.30 0.78 5.14
CA VAL A 41 -4.05 -0.48 4.46
C VAL A 41 -4.77 -0.51 3.12
N GLY A 42 -4.14 -1.11 2.13
CA GLY A 42 -4.72 -1.28 0.80
C GLY A 42 -3.78 -1.99 -0.16
N VAL A 43 -3.73 -1.49 -1.37
CA VAL A 43 -3.00 -2.08 -2.50
C VAL A 43 -2.16 -1.04 -3.22
N ARG A 44 -1.18 -1.48 -4.01
CA ARG A 44 -0.57 -0.67 -5.07
C ARG A 44 -1.35 -0.85 -6.36
N ILE A 45 -1.71 0.25 -7.00
CA ILE A 45 -2.34 0.29 -8.32
C ILE A 45 -1.36 0.83 -9.35
N GLU A 46 -1.33 0.21 -10.53
CA GLU A 46 -0.39 0.53 -11.60
C GLU A 46 -1.14 0.93 -12.88
N HIS A 47 -0.73 2.04 -13.47
CA HIS A 47 -1.24 2.57 -14.73
C HIS A 47 -0.09 2.79 -15.72
N SER A 48 -0.40 2.87 -17.01
CA SER A 48 0.52 3.51 -17.95
C SER A 48 0.72 4.97 -17.55
N GLN A 49 1.97 5.43 -17.52
CA GLN A 49 2.26 6.84 -17.24
C GLN A 49 1.59 7.77 -18.25
N ASP A 50 1.50 7.36 -19.53
CA ASP A 50 0.83 8.13 -20.59
C ASP A 50 -0.67 8.35 -20.28
N VAL A 51 -1.36 7.39 -19.66
CA VAL A 51 -2.76 7.56 -19.23
C VAL A 51 -2.87 8.69 -18.20
N ILE A 52 -1.98 8.72 -17.24
CA ILE A 52 -1.96 9.74 -16.19
C ILE A 52 -1.54 11.10 -16.77
N ASP A 53 -0.52 11.14 -17.61
CA ASP A 53 -0.07 12.37 -18.27
C ASP A 53 -1.21 13.00 -19.07
N ARG A 54 -1.90 12.22 -19.90
CA ARG A 54 -3.05 12.70 -20.69
C ARG A 54 -4.22 13.15 -19.85
N ALA A 55 -4.48 12.47 -18.75
CA ALA A 55 -5.55 12.86 -17.82
C ALA A 55 -5.25 14.19 -17.12
N GLN A 56 -3.98 14.48 -16.83
CA GLN A 56 -3.56 15.69 -16.12
C GLN A 56 -3.22 16.85 -17.07
N TYR A 57 -2.56 16.56 -18.21
CA TYR A 57 -2.03 17.58 -19.13
C TYR A 57 -2.79 17.67 -20.45
N GLY A 58 -3.64 16.68 -20.77
CA GLY A 58 -4.32 16.57 -22.07
C GLY A 58 -3.47 15.95 -23.17
N CYS A 59 -2.16 15.76 -22.97
CA CYS A 59 -1.22 15.14 -23.89
C CYS A 59 -0.06 14.51 -23.12
N PRO A 60 0.86 13.75 -23.76
CA PRO A 60 2.05 13.23 -23.10
C PRO A 60 2.90 14.35 -22.48
N ALA A 61 3.44 14.13 -21.29
CA ALA A 61 4.27 15.12 -20.58
C ALA A 61 5.48 15.57 -21.42
N ALA A 62 6.08 14.63 -22.17
CA ALA A 62 7.22 14.90 -23.05
C ALA A 62 6.92 15.92 -24.14
N ASP A 63 5.68 15.98 -24.68
CA ASP A 63 5.29 16.94 -25.71
C ASP A 63 5.27 18.38 -25.19
N LEU A 64 5.16 18.53 -23.87
CA LEU A 64 5.18 19.83 -23.18
C LEU A 64 6.51 20.13 -22.49
N GLY A 65 7.47 19.20 -22.54
CA GLY A 65 8.73 19.31 -21.80
C GLY A 65 8.53 19.28 -20.27
N LEU A 66 7.46 18.62 -19.81
CA LEU A 66 7.12 18.49 -18.39
C LEU A 66 7.61 17.16 -17.82
N GLU A 67 7.75 17.11 -16.50
CA GLU A 67 7.95 15.86 -15.76
C GLU A 67 6.70 14.98 -15.85
N PRO A 68 6.85 13.63 -15.72
CA PRO A 68 5.72 12.73 -15.64
C PRO A 68 4.71 13.16 -14.58
N ALA A 69 3.43 13.17 -14.96
CA ALA A 69 2.36 13.64 -14.09
C ALA A 69 2.19 12.78 -12.84
N ASP A 70 1.81 13.44 -11.75
CA ASP A 70 1.35 12.80 -10.52
C ASP A 70 -0.12 13.10 -10.24
N TYR A 71 -0.67 12.51 -9.18
CA TYR A 71 -2.03 12.78 -8.72
C TYR A 71 -2.18 12.57 -7.20
N ALA A 72 -3.15 13.27 -6.63
CA ALA A 72 -3.64 13.03 -5.29
C ALA A 72 -5.17 12.86 -5.32
N LEU A 73 -5.67 11.74 -4.82
CA LEU A 73 -7.08 11.38 -4.81
C LEU A 73 -7.54 11.07 -3.40
N VAL A 74 -8.74 11.48 -3.07
CA VAL A 74 -9.41 11.18 -1.81
C VAL A 74 -10.89 10.88 -2.05
N TYR A 75 -11.38 9.85 -1.36
CA TYR A 75 -12.79 9.47 -1.31
C TYR A 75 -13.22 9.29 0.14
N HIS A 76 -14.38 9.80 0.49
CA HIS A 76 -15.01 9.59 1.78
C HIS A 76 -16.27 8.75 1.58
N SER A 77 -16.31 7.58 2.19
CA SER A 77 -17.47 6.70 2.12
C SER A 77 -18.60 7.21 3.01
N PRO A 78 -19.86 6.88 2.69
CA PRO A 78 -21.00 7.19 3.56
C PRO A 78 -20.87 6.61 4.98
N GLU A 79 -20.13 5.51 5.12
CA GLU A 79 -19.87 4.83 6.39
C GLU A 79 -18.77 5.48 7.22
N GLY A 80 -18.22 6.63 6.77
CA GLY A 80 -17.20 7.40 7.48
C GLY A 80 -15.77 6.92 7.26
N ARG A 81 -15.53 6.00 6.30
CA ARG A 81 -14.17 5.59 5.90
C ARG A 81 -13.61 6.53 4.85
N SER A 82 -12.30 6.75 4.92
CA SER A 82 -11.57 7.47 3.87
C SER A 82 -10.68 6.51 3.10
N CYS A 83 -10.76 6.59 1.76
CA CYS A 83 -9.81 5.96 0.85
C CYS A 83 -9.05 7.06 0.12
N TYR A 84 -7.74 6.90 -0.03
CA TYR A 84 -6.92 7.92 -0.69
C TYR A 84 -5.70 7.31 -1.38
N SER A 85 -5.20 8.03 -2.39
CA SER A 85 -3.91 7.72 -2.99
C SER A 85 -2.79 8.15 -2.03
N PHE A 86 -1.78 7.29 -1.89
CA PHE A 86 -0.65 7.56 -1.01
C PHE A 86 0.66 7.22 -1.71
N CYS A 87 1.69 8.04 -1.49
CA CYS A 87 3.01 7.81 -2.05
C CYS A 87 2.95 7.47 -3.56
N MET A 88 2.33 8.35 -4.35
CA MET A 88 2.28 8.23 -5.80
C MET A 88 3.68 8.37 -6.38
N CYS A 89 4.05 7.43 -7.25
CA CYS A 89 5.37 7.28 -7.84
C CYS A 89 5.27 7.37 -9.37
N PRO A 90 5.41 8.58 -9.96
CA PRO A 90 5.43 8.74 -11.41
C PRO A 90 6.71 8.13 -12.00
N GLY A 91 6.58 7.48 -13.15
CA GLY A 91 7.69 6.80 -13.84
C GLY A 91 8.43 5.81 -12.95
N GLY A 92 7.69 5.11 -12.06
CA GLY A 92 8.23 4.24 -11.02
C GLY A 92 7.84 2.78 -11.18
N VAL A 93 8.06 2.02 -10.12
CA VAL A 93 7.75 0.58 -10.05
C VAL A 93 7.19 0.22 -8.69
N VAL A 94 6.42 -0.85 -8.61
CA VAL A 94 6.03 -1.49 -7.34
C VAL A 94 7.17 -2.37 -6.87
N VAL A 95 7.54 -2.26 -5.60
CA VAL A 95 8.66 -2.98 -4.99
C VAL A 95 8.21 -3.77 -3.76
N GLY A 96 8.93 -4.84 -3.44
CA GLY A 96 8.80 -5.54 -2.17
C GLY A 96 9.41 -4.72 -1.04
N ALA A 97 8.67 -4.58 0.07
CA ALA A 97 9.08 -3.84 1.26
C ALA A 97 9.02 -4.70 2.54
N THR A 98 9.08 -6.01 2.37
CA THR A 98 9.02 -6.99 3.46
C THR A 98 10.27 -6.89 4.35
N SER A 99 10.06 -6.87 5.66
CA SER A 99 11.13 -6.87 6.68
C SER A 99 11.04 -8.05 7.65
N GLU A 100 10.04 -8.91 7.53
CA GLU A 100 9.85 -10.10 8.36
C GLU A 100 9.60 -11.32 7.47
N GLU A 101 10.19 -12.45 7.81
CA GLU A 101 10.04 -13.69 7.06
C GLU A 101 8.58 -14.16 7.01
N GLY A 102 8.18 -14.81 5.90
CA GLY A 102 6.83 -15.34 5.73
C GLY A 102 5.73 -14.29 5.56
N ARG A 103 6.09 -13.09 5.11
CA ARG A 103 5.17 -11.96 4.88
C ARG A 103 5.43 -11.29 3.54
N VAL A 104 4.42 -10.66 2.97
CA VAL A 104 4.55 -9.83 1.76
C VAL A 104 4.00 -8.44 2.05
N VAL A 105 4.82 -7.45 1.72
CA VAL A 105 4.46 -6.02 1.78
C VAL A 105 4.89 -5.37 0.48
N THR A 106 4.01 -4.59 -0.11
CA THR A 106 4.30 -3.79 -1.29
C THR A 106 4.55 -2.33 -0.93
N ASN A 107 5.37 -1.67 -1.73
CA ASN A 107 5.58 -0.22 -1.72
C ASN A 107 5.84 0.24 -3.16
N GLY A 108 5.98 1.53 -3.39
CA GLY A 108 6.34 2.09 -4.68
C GLY A 108 7.63 2.88 -4.61
N MET A 109 8.30 2.96 -5.75
CA MET A 109 9.51 3.74 -5.90
C MET A 109 9.58 4.37 -7.28
N SER A 110 9.80 5.68 -7.36
CA SER A 110 10.14 6.33 -8.62
C SER A 110 11.61 6.07 -8.96
N LEU A 111 11.87 5.77 -10.22
CA LEU A 111 13.23 5.80 -10.72
C LEU A 111 13.74 7.25 -10.75
N TYR A 112 15.05 7.45 -10.66
CA TYR A 112 15.63 8.80 -10.74
C TYR A 112 15.19 9.56 -11.99
N ARG A 113 15.16 8.87 -13.16
CA ARG A 113 14.71 9.44 -14.43
C ARG A 113 13.19 9.48 -14.60
N ARG A 114 12.44 8.81 -13.74
CA ARG A 114 10.97 8.67 -13.86
C ARG A 114 10.52 8.16 -15.23
N ASP A 115 11.26 7.22 -15.80
CA ASP A 115 11.14 6.77 -17.18
C ASP A 115 10.73 5.28 -17.33
N SER A 116 10.18 4.66 -16.29
CA SER A 116 9.68 3.29 -16.40
C SER A 116 8.46 3.12 -17.32
N GLY A 117 7.78 4.21 -17.65
CA GLY A 117 6.49 4.19 -18.36
C GLY A 117 5.31 3.79 -17.48
N ILE A 118 5.51 3.58 -16.18
CA ILE A 118 4.49 3.18 -15.21
C ILE A 118 4.31 4.27 -14.17
N ALA A 119 3.06 4.62 -13.90
CA ALA A 119 2.62 5.40 -12.75
C ALA A 119 2.03 4.46 -11.71
N ASN A 120 2.50 4.47 -10.48
CA ASN A 120 1.90 3.68 -9.42
C ASN A 120 1.65 4.50 -8.16
N SER A 121 0.62 4.14 -7.41
CA SER A 121 0.38 4.66 -6.06
C SER A 121 -0.21 3.58 -5.16
N ALA A 122 -0.06 3.75 -3.86
CA ALA A 122 -0.94 3.05 -2.95
C ALA A 122 -2.36 3.65 -3.06
N VAL A 123 -3.37 2.79 -2.98
CA VAL A 123 -4.77 3.15 -2.74
C VAL A 123 -5.15 2.48 -1.42
N VAL A 124 -5.28 3.27 -0.38
CA VAL A 124 -5.35 2.79 1.00
C VAL A 124 -6.55 3.35 1.75
N VAL A 125 -7.06 2.57 2.69
CA VAL A 125 -8.19 2.90 3.55
C VAL A 125 -7.69 3.04 4.98
N ASN A 126 -8.20 4.04 5.71
CA ASN A 126 -7.83 4.29 7.09
C ASN A 126 -8.21 3.12 8.01
N VAL A 127 -7.28 2.78 8.90
CA VAL A 127 -7.42 1.81 10.00
C VAL A 127 -7.38 2.59 11.31
N THR A 128 -8.42 2.48 12.08
CA THR A 128 -8.56 3.14 13.41
C THR A 128 -8.06 2.24 14.53
N ALA A 129 -7.92 2.76 15.73
CA ALA A 129 -7.55 1.97 16.90
C ALA A 129 -8.55 0.84 17.20
N ASP A 130 -9.85 1.06 16.92
CA ASP A 130 -10.91 0.07 17.13
C ASP A 130 -10.81 -1.11 16.16
N ASP A 131 -10.37 -0.87 14.92
CA ASP A 131 -10.19 -1.92 13.91
C ASP A 131 -9.07 -2.90 14.26
N MET A 132 -8.08 -2.45 15.04
CA MET A 132 -6.91 -3.27 15.41
C MET A 132 -7.27 -4.38 16.40
N GLY A 133 -8.36 -4.20 17.15
CA GLY A 133 -8.78 -5.10 18.21
C GLY A 133 -7.85 -5.07 19.42
N GLY A 134 -8.25 -5.76 20.51
CA GLY A 134 -7.47 -5.90 21.74
C GLY A 134 -7.09 -4.58 22.43
N ASP A 135 -6.55 -4.66 23.63
CA ASP A 135 -6.17 -3.48 24.43
C ASP A 135 -4.67 -3.15 24.34
N SER A 136 -3.87 -4.06 23.77
CA SER A 136 -2.42 -3.86 23.63
C SER A 136 -2.09 -2.67 22.73
N PRO A 137 -1.16 -1.80 23.11
CA PRO A 137 -0.66 -0.73 22.25
C PRO A 137 0.02 -1.28 20.98
N LEU A 138 0.45 -2.55 20.99
CA LEU A 138 1.10 -3.23 19.86
C LEU A 138 0.09 -3.94 18.93
N ALA A 139 -1.23 -3.88 19.20
CA ALA A 139 -2.25 -4.56 18.40
C ALA A 139 -2.21 -4.17 16.91
N GLY A 140 -1.82 -2.95 16.58
CA GLY A 140 -1.64 -2.51 15.20
C GLY A 140 -0.51 -3.25 14.46
N ILE A 141 0.55 -3.66 15.15
CA ILE A 141 1.62 -4.49 14.57
C ILE A 141 1.07 -5.87 14.21
N GLU A 142 0.28 -6.48 15.11
CA GLU A 142 -0.32 -7.80 14.85
C GLU A 142 -1.37 -7.73 13.74
N PHE A 143 -2.13 -6.64 13.67
CA PHE A 143 -3.04 -6.38 12.56
C PHE A 143 -2.29 -6.37 11.22
N GLN A 144 -1.21 -5.61 11.10
CA GLN A 144 -0.39 -5.58 9.88
C GLN A 144 0.17 -6.97 9.55
N ARG A 145 0.77 -7.65 10.52
CA ARG A 145 1.35 -9.00 10.37
C ARG A 145 0.35 -10.00 9.80
N ARG A 146 -0.88 -9.97 10.30
CA ARG A 146 -1.95 -10.87 9.83
C ARG A 146 -2.19 -10.74 8.32
N TYR A 147 -2.32 -9.53 7.81
CA TYR A 147 -2.61 -9.31 6.38
C TYR A 147 -1.36 -9.50 5.51
N GLU A 148 -0.18 -9.19 6.02
CA GLU A 148 1.10 -9.47 5.36
C GLU A 148 1.35 -10.98 5.21
N GLU A 149 0.96 -11.79 6.22
CA GLU A 149 1.03 -13.25 6.18
C GLU A 149 -0.03 -13.85 5.23
N LEU A 150 -1.25 -13.34 5.23
CA LEU A 150 -2.28 -13.74 4.27
C LEU A 150 -1.82 -13.46 2.84
N ALA A 151 -1.22 -12.29 2.58
CA ALA A 151 -0.65 -11.95 1.29
C ALA A 151 0.48 -12.91 0.89
N TYR A 152 1.37 -13.28 1.79
CA TYR A 152 2.42 -14.26 1.54
C TYR A 152 1.85 -15.63 1.15
N LYS A 153 0.85 -16.12 1.89
CA LYS A 153 0.18 -17.39 1.58
C LYS A 153 -0.52 -17.36 0.24
N ALA A 154 -1.28 -16.30 -0.03
CA ALA A 154 -1.99 -16.11 -1.30
C ALA A 154 -1.03 -15.96 -2.48
N GLY A 155 0.16 -15.41 -2.27
CA GLY A 155 1.25 -15.34 -3.24
C GLY A 155 1.94 -16.68 -3.53
N GLY A 156 1.55 -17.77 -2.84
CA GLY A 156 2.14 -19.11 -3.02
C GLY A 156 3.33 -19.39 -2.12
N SER A 157 3.50 -18.63 -1.04
CA SER A 157 4.57 -18.78 -0.03
C SER A 157 6.00 -18.69 -0.61
N CYS A 158 6.17 -17.85 -1.64
CA CYS A 158 7.44 -17.67 -2.35
C CYS A 158 7.78 -16.19 -2.61
N TYR A 159 7.19 -15.27 -1.83
CA TYR A 159 7.32 -13.82 -1.95
C TYR A 159 6.75 -13.23 -3.25
N TYR A 160 5.98 -13.99 -4.02
CA TYR A 160 5.11 -13.41 -5.04
C TYR A 160 3.99 -12.64 -4.36
N ALA A 161 3.59 -11.52 -4.96
CA ALA A 161 2.53 -10.69 -4.40
C ALA A 161 1.16 -11.10 -4.95
N PRO A 162 0.12 -11.19 -4.11
CA PRO A 162 -1.25 -11.38 -4.57
C PRO A 162 -1.69 -10.19 -5.40
N THR A 163 -2.25 -10.46 -6.57
CA THR A 163 -2.55 -9.44 -7.57
C THR A 163 -3.89 -9.70 -8.23
N GLN A 164 -4.63 -8.66 -8.55
CA GLN A 164 -5.93 -8.73 -9.22
C GLN A 164 -6.12 -7.53 -10.13
N THR A 165 -6.87 -7.69 -11.22
CA THR A 165 -7.28 -6.54 -12.04
C THR A 165 -8.44 -5.78 -11.38
N VAL A 166 -8.54 -4.48 -11.65
CA VAL A 166 -9.64 -3.64 -11.13
C VAL A 166 -11.00 -4.18 -11.56
N GLY A 167 -11.14 -4.56 -12.83
CA GLY A 167 -12.41 -5.10 -13.33
C GLY A 167 -12.81 -6.40 -12.65
N SER A 168 -11.86 -7.32 -12.44
CA SER A 168 -12.11 -8.57 -11.71
C SER A 168 -12.45 -8.31 -10.24
N PHE A 169 -11.73 -7.39 -9.57
CA PHE A 169 -12.02 -6.98 -8.19
C PHE A 169 -13.43 -6.39 -8.05
N LEU A 170 -13.84 -5.55 -8.99
CA LEU A 170 -15.19 -4.95 -9.03
C LEU A 170 -16.25 -5.91 -9.59
N LYS A 171 -15.89 -7.17 -9.89
CA LYS A 171 -16.78 -8.20 -10.44
C LYS A 171 -17.50 -7.77 -11.72
N ARG A 172 -16.83 -6.99 -12.58
CA ARG A 172 -17.39 -6.53 -13.85
C ARG A 172 -17.47 -7.68 -14.87
N PRO A 173 -18.60 -7.86 -15.57
CA PRO A 173 -18.74 -8.92 -16.58
C PRO A 173 -17.68 -8.81 -17.68
N GLY A 174 -16.98 -9.93 -17.95
CA GLY A 174 -15.97 -9.98 -19.00
C GLY A 174 -14.63 -9.33 -18.65
N ALA A 175 -14.45 -8.84 -17.45
CA ALA A 175 -13.17 -8.29 -16.99
C ALA A 175 -12.04 -9.32 -17.07
N PRO A 176 -10.83 -8.92 -17.52
CA PRO A 176 -9.70 -9.81 -17.60
C PRO A 176 -9.26 -10.27 -16.20
N GLN A 177 -8.94 -11.55 -16.06
CA GLN A 177 -8.45 -12.12 -14.80
C GLN A 177 -6.98 -11.75 -14.56
N GLU A 178 -6.24 -11.50 -15.63
CA GLU A 178 -4.83 -11.09 -15.59
C GLU A 178 -4.64 -9.78 -16.36
N GLY A 179 -3.82 -8.89 -15.84
CA GLY A 179 -3.52 -7.60 -16.48
C GLY A 179 -2.24 -7.65 -17.31
N PRO A 180 -2.07 -6.71 -18.24
CA PRO A 180 -0.95 -6.69 -19.17
C PRO A 180 0.39 -6.25 -18.54
N VAL A 181 0.36 -5.48 -17.48
CA VAL A 181 1.55 -4.82 -16.90
C VAL A 181 1.54 -4.95 -15.38
N HIS A 182 2.61 -5.48 -14.84
CA HIS A 182 2.96 -5.36 -13.43
C HIS A 182 4.47 -5.21 -13.29
N SER A 183 4.92 -4.39 -12.37
CA SER A 183 6.34 -4.12 -12.16
C SER A 183 6.93 -4.86 -10.96
N TYR A 184 6.10 -5.40 -10.09
CA TYR A 184 6.55 -6.07 -8.86
C TYR A 184 7.49 -7.27 -9.15
N ARG A 185 8.58 -7.36 -8.38
CA ARG A 185 9.54 -8.47 -8.41
C ARG A 185 9.63 -9.11 -7.01
N PRO A 186 9.73 -10.43 -6.90
CA PRO A 186 10.13 -11.42 -7.93
C PRO A 186 9.01 -11.85 -8.89
N GLY A 187 7.75 -11.59 -8.60
CA GLY A 187 6.60 -11.96 -9.43
C GLY A 187 5.28 -11.82 -8.70
N VAL A 188 4.18 -12.11 -9.38
CA VAL A 188 2.83 -11.99 -8.86
C VAL A 188 2.06 -13.31 -8.97
N THR A 189 1.07 -13.47 -8.11
CA THR A 189 0.07 -14.53 -8.19
C THR A 189 -1.31 -13.89 -8.36
N TRP A 190 -1.97 -14.21 -9.49
CA TRP A 190 -3.32 -13.73 -9.75
C TRP A 190 -4.31 -14.43 -8.83
N THR A 191 -4.98 -13.66 -7.96
CA THR A 191 -5.89 -14.19 -6.94
C THR A 191 -6.88 -13.12 -6.49
N ASP A 192 -7.90 -13.52 -5.72
CA ASP A 192 -8.88 -12.58 -5.19
C ASP A 192 -8.30 -11.80 -3.98
N LEU A 193 -8.19 -10.48 -4.12
CA LEU A 193 -7.71 -9.60 -3.05
C LEU A 193 -8.69 -9.46 -1.89
N HIS A 194 -9.95 -9.88 -2.05
CA HIS A 194 -10.90 -9.95 -0.93
C HIS A 194 -10.48 -10.97 0.13
N ASP A 195 -9.72 -11.99 -0.24
CA ASP A 195 -9.22 -13.01 0.68
C ASP A 195 -8.01 -12.54 1.51
N VAL A 196 -7.36 -11.46 1.08
CA VAL A 196 -6.10 -10.98 1.70
C VAL A 196 -6.20 -9.60 2.35
N LEU A 197 -7.32 -8.90 2.19
CA LEU A 197 -7.56 -7.58 2.78
C LEU A 197 -8.70 -7.63 3.82
N PRO A 198 -8.71 -6.68 4.79
CA PRO A 198 -9.87 -6.55 5.68
C PRO A 198 -11.15 -6.24 4.89
N GLY A 199 -12.29 -6.82 5.27
CA GLY A 199 -13.55 -6.62 4.55
C GLY A 199 -13.97 -5.14 4.44
N PHE A 200 -13.74 -4.33 5.47
CA PHE A 200 -14.02 -2.88 5.39
C PHE A 200 -13.10 -2.15 4.40
N VAL A 201 -11.89 -2.66 4.16
CA VAL A 201 -10.96 -2.11 3.15
C VAL A 201 -11.48 -2.44 1.75
N THR A 202 -11.83 -3.71 1.49
CA THR A 202 -12.34 -4.12 0.17
C THR A 202 -13.64 -3.39 -0.18
N THR A 203 -14.60 -3.32 0.75
CA THR A 203 -15.85 -2.57 0.54
C THR A 203 -15.60 -1.09 0.22
N THR A 204 -14.65 -0.45 0.92
CA THR A 204 -14.34 0.96 0.66
C THR A 204 -13.61 1.13 -0.69
N LEU A 205 -12.73 0.20 -1.07
CA LEU A 205 -12.07 0.20 -2.38
C LEU A 205 -13.06 0.02 -3.53
N GLU A 206 -14.05 -0.88 -3.38
CA GLU A 206 -15.12 -1.08 -4.38
C GLU A 206 -15.90 0.21 -4.67
N GLN A 207 -16.07 1.07 -3.67
CA GLN A 207 -16.73 2.37 -3.82
C GLN A 207 -15.77 3.45 -4.36
N ALA A 208 -14.52 3.45 -3.89
CA ALA A 208 -13.54 4.47 -4.21
C ALA A 208 -13.00 4.36 -5.65
N LEU A 209 -12.74 3.15 -6.15
CA LEU A 209 -12.16 2.95 -7.49
C LEU A 209 -13.01 3.57 -8.59
N PRO A 210 -14.33 3.32 -8.69
CA PRO A 210 -15.17 3.99 -9.68
C PRO A 210 -15.28 5.51 -9.46
N TYR A 211 -15.16 5.97 -8.23
CA TYR A 211 -15.12 7.41 -7.95
C TYR A 211 -13.84 8.04 -8.50
N PHE A 212 -12.68 7.38 -8.33
CA PHE A 212 -11.41 7.83 -8.87
C PHE A 212 -11.40 7.79 -10.42
N GLY A 213 -12.03 6.79 -11.04
CA GLY A 213 -12.22 6.70 -12.49
C GLY A 213 -13.00 7.90 -13.07
N ARG A 214 -13.93 8.48 -12.30
CA ARG A 214 -14.60 9.74 -12.69
C ARG A 214 -13.70 10.98 -12.55
N ARG A 215 -12.63 10.91 -11.81
CA ARG A 215 -11.66 12.01 -11.62
C ARG A 215 -10.49 11.93 -12.59
N ILE A 216 -10.02 10.73 -12.85
CA ILE A 216 -8.92 10.43 -13.77
C ILE A 216 -9.43 9.36 -14.73
N HIS A 217 -9.67 9.74 -15.97
CA HIS A 217 -10.13 8.81 -16.99
C HIS A 217 -9.11 7.69 -17.21
N GLY A 218 -9.57 6.44 -17.18
CA GLY A 218 -8.71 5.25 -17.26
C GLY A 218 -8.18 4.74 -15.92
N PHE A 219 -8.45 5.44 -14.81
CA PHE A 219 -7.97 5.01 -13.49
C PHE A 219 -8.57 3.68 -13.04
N ASP A 220 -9.84 3.44 -13.33
CA ASP A 220 -10.56 2.22 -12.97
C ASP A 220 -10.84 1.29 -14.17
N ASP A 221 -10.03 1.38 -15.22
CA ASP A 221 -10.16 0.49 -16.38
C ASP A 221 -9.97 -0.97 -15.95
N ASP A 222 -10.72 -1.87 -16.60
CA ASP A 222 -10.82 -3.26 -16.19
C ASP A 222 -9.48 -4.00 -16.11
N ALA A 223 -8.53 -3.65 -16.98
CA ALA A 223 -7.21 -4.29 -17.03
C ALA A 223 -6.16 -3.66 -16.11
N VAL A 224 -6.49 -2.59 -15.39
CA VAL A 224 -5.58 -1.95 -14.42
C VAL A 224 -5.25 -2.92 -13.30
N VAL A 225 -3.99 -2.96 -12.89
CA VAL A 225 -3.45 -3.97 -11.98
C VAL A 225 -3.34 -3.42 -10.56
N MET A 226 -3.82 -4.19 -9.60
CA MET A 226 -3.66 -3.94 -8.17
C MET A 226 -2.85 -5.05 -7.53
N THR A 227 -1.82 -4.70 -6.77
CA THR A 227 -0.90 -5.63 -6.09
C THR A 227 -0.95 -5.41 -4.58
N GLY A 228 -1.24 -6.44 -3.81
CA GLY A 228 -1.37 -6.40 -2.34
C GLY A 228 -0.16 -7.00 -1.63
N VAL A 229 0.07 -6.63 -0.37
CA VAL A 229 -0.70 -5.61 0.39
C VAL A 229 0.20 -4.43 0.76
N GLU A 230 -0.34 -3.24 0.75
CA GLU A 230 0.31 -2.05 1.31
C GLU A 230 -0.22 -1.87 2.74
N THR A 231 0.61 -2.13 3.75
CA THR A 231 0.21 -2.10 5.17
C THR A 231 1.00 -1.08 5.99
N ARG A 232 2.06 -0.50 5.42
CA ARG A 232 3.06 0.26 6.18
C ARG A 232 3.10 1.73 5.78
N THR A 233 1.94 2.38 5.69
CA THR A 233 1.86 3.83 5.46
C THR A 233 2.46 4.65 6.61
N SER A 234 2.41 4.13 7.83
CA SER A 234 3.06 4.68 9.02
C SER A 234 3.26 3.61 10.09
N ALA A 235 4.03 3.94 11.16
CA ALA A 235 4.10 3.08 12.33
C ALA A 235 2.71 2.99 12.99
N PRO A 236 2.25 1.79 13.42
CA PRO A 236 0.96 1.61 14.09
C PRO A 236 1.03 1.91 15.59
N VAL A 237 2.15 2.40 16.06
CA VAL A 237 2.48 2.69 17.47
C VAL A 237 3.13 4.06 17.58
N ARG A 238 2.86 4.76 18.66
CA ARG A 238 3.54 5.99 19.06
C ARG A 238 3.79 6.01 20.56
#